data_d6d52dc5bdbd8a4d65ccd44983309997
#
_entry.id   d6d52dc5bdbd8a4d65ccd44983309997
#
_cell.length_a   1.000
_cell.length_b   1.000
_cell.length_c   1.000
_cell.angle_alpha   90.00
_cell.angle_beta   90.00
_cell.angle_gamma   90.00
#
_symmetry.space_group_name_H-M   'P 1'
#
loop_
_entity.id
_entity.type
_entity.pdbx_description
1 polymer ?
#
loop_
_entity_poly.entity_id
_entity_poly.type
_entity_poly.pdbx_seq_one_letter_code
_entity_poly.pdbx_strand_id
1 'polypeptide(L)'
;MIKTPEFWNHRGLLSILLWPLSLIWAFATVIRNHFAKQSKAALPVICIGNLTAGGTGKTPVTAFLYDGLCDAGYRPAILMRGYGAAVNAPLWVNPGEHTVEDCGD
;
A
#
# COMPACT_ATOMS: atom_id res chain seq x y z
N MET A 1 -3.38 -18.55 -3.42
CA MET A 1 -3.04 -17.89 -2.13
C MET A 1 -1.64 -18.35 -1.74
N ILE A 2 -0.68 -17.43 -1.74
CA ILE A 2 0.66 -17.72 -1.25
C ILE A 2 0.57 -17.77 0.28
N LYS A 3 0.73 -18.97 0.86
CA LYS A 3 0.77 -19.12 2.33
C LYS A 3 2.03 -18.42 2.83
N THR A 4 1.90 -17.65 3.90
CA THR A 4 3.06 -17.08 4.59
C THR A 4 3.98 -18.21 5.06
N PRO A 5 5.28 -18.13 4.78
CA PRO A 5 6.23 -19.17 5.20
C PRO A 5 6.20 -19.33 6.73
N GLU A 6 6.20 -20.57 7.22
CA GLU A 6 6.11 -20.88 8.66
C GLU A 6 7.27 -20.30 9.48
N PHE A 7 8.44 -20.09 8.87
CA PHE A 7 9.61 -19.51 9.54
C PHE A 7 9.44 -18.04 9.94
N TRP A 8 8.39 -17.35 9.44
CA TRP A 8 8.08 -15.98 9.88
C TRP A 8 7.46 -15.95 11.28
N ASN A 9 6.83 -17.04 11.69
CA ASN A 9 6.15 -17.15 12.97
C ASN A 9 7.03 -17.74 14.08
N HIS A 10 8.19 -18.33 13.74
CA HIS A 10 9.09 -18.94 14.69
C HIS A 10 10.51 -18.39 14.56
N ARG A 11 11.15 -18.10 15.68
CA ARG A 11 12.56 -17.72 15.75
C ARG A 11 13.44 -18.97 15.54
N GLY A 12 13.60 -19.36 14.28
CA GLY A 12 14.47 -20.48 13.88
C GLY A 12 15.88 -20.03 13.48
N LEU A 13 16.76 -20.97 13.20
CA LEU A 13 18.13 -20.74 12.71
C LEU A 13 18.17 -19.83 11.47
N LEU A 14 17.18 -19.96 10.58
CA LEU A 14 17.02 -19.09 9.40
C LEU A 14 16.79 -17.62 9.77
N SER A 15 16.04 -17.35 10.84
CA SER A 15 15.82 -15.98 11.32
C SER A 15 17.11 -15.35 11.82
N ILE A 16 17.95 -16.13 12.51
CA ILE A 16 19.26 -15.67 13.01
C ILE A 16 20.23 -15.42 11.86
N LEU A 17 20.23 -16.27 10.84
CA LEU A 17 21.07 -16.12 9.65
C LEU A 17 20.68 -14.90 8.81
N LEU A 18 19.39 -14.57 8.76
CA LEU A 18 18.86 -13.41 8.03
C LEU A 18 18.96 -12.09 8.81
N TRP A 19 19.27 -12.15 10.11
CA TRP A 19 19.35 -10.96 10.96
C TRP A 19 20.37 -9.91 10.48
N PRO A 20 21.62 -10.28 10.10
CA PRO A 20 22.56 -9.29 9.57
C PRO A 20 22.09 -8.65 8.27
N LEU A 21 21.40 -9.41 7.42
CA LEU A 21 20.80 -8.89 6.18
C LEU A 21 19.70 -7.86 6.46
N SER A 22 18.91 -8.09 7.53
CA SER A 22 17.88 -7.14 7.96
C SER A 22 18.47 -5.83 8.46
N LEU A 23 19.64 -5.87 9.12
CA LEU A 23 20.34 -4.65 9.56
C LEU A 23 20.85 -3.83 8.36
N ILE A 24 21.39 -4.49 7.33
CA ILE A 24 21.82 -3.82 6.09
C ILE A 24 20.61 -3.14 5.43
N TRP A 25 19.48 -3.84 5.34
CA TRP A 25 18.25 -3.29 4.79
C TRP A 25 17.71 -2.12 5.61
N ALA A 26 17.71 -2.22 6.94
CA ALA A 26 17.29 -1.15 7.85
C ALA A 26 18.17 0.09 7.67
N PHE A 27 19.50 -0.08 7.60
CA PHE A 27 20.45 1.00 7.37
C PHE A 27 20.23 1.68 5.99
N ALA A 28 20.09 0.89 4.94
CA ALA A 28 19.78 1.40 3.60
C ALA A 28 18.46 2.18 3.58
N THR A 29 17.46 1.72 4.32
CA THR A 29 16.16 2.39 4.43
C THR A 29 16.27 3.73 5.17
N VAL A 30 17.04 3.78 6.26
CA VAL A 30 17.29 5.03 7.00
C VAL A 30 18.00 6.05 6.10
N ILE A 31 19.06 5.63 5.39
CA ILE A 31 19.78 6.50 4.45
C ILE A 31 18.82 7.02 3.38
N ARG A 32 18.06 6.14 2.74
CA ARG A 32 17.09 6.52 1.70
C ARG A 32 16.07 7.53 2.22
N ASN A 33 15.54 7.32 3.42
CA ASN A 33 14.57 8.22 4.02
C ASN A 33 15.18 9.57 4.39
N HIS A 34 16.45 9.61 4.79
CA HIS A 34 17.15 10.85 5.08
C HIS A 34 17.36 11.71 3.82
N PHE A 35 17.65 11.08 2.70
CA PHE A 35 17.83 11.77 1.41
C PHE A 35 16.53 11.93 0.62
N ALA A 36 15.43 11.28 1.01
CA ALA A 36 14.14 11.42 0.36
C ALA A 36 13.59 12.84 0.59
N LYS A 37 13.37 13.58 -0.48
CA LYS A 37 12.66 14.85 -0.42
C LYS A 37 11.22 14.58 0.01
N GLN A 38 10.87 14.98 1.22
CA GLN A 38 9.50 14.91 1.69
C GLN A 38 8.70 16.01 1.01
N SER A 39 7.74 15.61 0.19
CA SER A 39 6.74 16.52 -0.36
C SER A 39 5.53 16.55 0.56
N LYS A 40 5.15 17.74 1.02
CA LYS A 40 3.92 17.90 1.80
C LYS A 40 2.78 18.09 0.82
N ALA A 41 1.76 17.25 0.91
CA ALA A 41 0.53 17.45 0.18
C ALA A 41 -0.18 18.70 0.73
N ALA A 42 -0.76 19.50 -0.16
CA ALA A 42 -1.56 20.67 0.22
C ALA A 42 -2.93 20.27 0.82
N LEU A 43 -3.35 19.02 0.62
CA LEU A 43 -4.62 18.47 1.09
C LEU A 43 -4.37 17.44 2.20
N PRO A 44 -5.34 17.25 3.12
CA PRO A 44 -5.29 16.17 4.10
C PRO A 44 -5.20 14.81 3.39
N VAL A 45 -4.28 13.96 3.85
CA VAL A 45 -4.07 12.61 3.29
C VAL A 45 -4.33 11.58 4.38
N ILE A 46 -5.24 10.65 4.11
CA ILE A 46 -5.52 9.51 4.99
C ILE A 46 -4.89 8.27 4.33
N CYS A 47 -3.97 7.63 5.03
CA CYS A 47 -3.31 6.42 4.54
C CYS A 47 -3.93 5.18 5.18
N ILE A 48 -4.48 4.29 4.36
CA ILE A 48 -5.04 3.02 4.79
C ILE A 48 -4.02 1.91 4.48
N GLY A 49 -3.43 1.36 5.52
CA GLY A 49 -2.42 0.32 5.44
C GLY A 49 -2.71 -0.86 6.35
N ASN A 50 -1.88 -1.89 6.30
CA ASN A 50 -1.91 -3.02 7.22
C ASN A 50 -0.49 -3.45 7.59
N LEU A 51 -0.36 -4.13 8.71
CA LEU A 51 0.90 -4.63 9.25
C LEU A 51 1.25 -6.03 8.76
N THR A 52 0.28 -6.74 8.17
CA THR A 52 0.44 -8.11 7.70
C THR A 52 0.35 -8.18 6.18
N ALA A 53 1.09 -9.10 5.55
CA ALA A 53 0.94 -9.37 4.14
C ALA A 53 -0.35 -10.18 3.89
N GLY A 54 -1.17 -9.76 2.93
CA GLY A 54 -2.39 -10.49 2.52
C GLY A 54 -3.62 -9.59 2.36
N GLY A 55 -4.73 -10.21 2.00
CA GLY A 55 -6.04 -9.58 1.82
C GLY A 55 -6.71 -9.24 3.16
N THR A 56 -6.38 -8.11 3.75
CA THR A 56 -6.83 -7.69 5.08
C THR A 56 -8.01 -6.70 5.05
N GLY A 57 -8.75 -6.65 3.94
CA GLY A 57 -9.94 -5.81 3.83
C GLY A 57 -9.67 -4.32 3.66
N LYS A 58 -8.50 -3.94 3.10
CA LYS A 58 -8.20 -2.52 2.83
C LYS A 58 -9.21 -1.87 1.90
N THR A 59 -9.56 -2.52 0.81
CA THR A 59 -10.48 -2.00 -0.21
C THR A 59 -11.88 -1.71 0.38
N PRO A 60 -12.55 -2.61 1.12
CA PRO A 60 -13.82 -2.28 1.76
C PRO A 60 -13.72 -1.18 2.82
N VAL A 61 -12.63 -1.11 3.57
CA VAL A 61 -12.43 -0.01 4.53
C VAL A 61 -12.26 1.33 3.81
N THR A 62 -11.56 1.33 2.67
CA THR A 62 -11.41 2.54 1.84
C THR A 62 -12.75 3.01 1.29
N ALA A 63 -13.58 2.09 0.79
CA ALA A 63 -14.91 2.41 0.29
C ALA A 63 -15.80 3.00 1.41
N PHE A 64 -15.84 2.35 2.58
CA PHE A 64 -16.60 2.83 3.73
C PHE A 64 -16.19 4.25 4.15
N LEU A 65 -14.88 4.51 4.19
CA LEU A 65 -14.36 5.83 4.55
C LEU A 65 -14.69 6.89 3.49
N TYR A 66 -14.63 6.50 2.22
CA TYR A 66 -15.00 7.36 1.10
C TYR A 66 -16.45 7.81 1.21
N ASP A 67 -17.38 6.87 1.41
CA ASP A 67 -18.82 7.15 1.54
C ASP A 67 -19.08 8.08 2.74
N GLY A 68 -18.48 7.79 3.90
CA GLY A 68 -18.62 8.63 5.08
C GLY A 68 -18.08 10.05 4.90
N LEU A 69 -17.02 10.23 4.14
CA LEU A 69 -16.51 11.57 3.81
C LEU A 69 -17.41 12.31 2.83
N CYS A 70 -17.99 11.61 1.86
CA CYS A 70 -18.99 12.18 0.95
C CYS A 70 -20.24 12.64 1.69
N ASP A 71 -20.74 11.83 2.63
CA ASP A 71 -21.90 12.15 3.47
C ASP A 71 -21.62 13.38 4.36
N ALA A 72 -20.37 13.56 4.78
CA ALA A 72 -19.92 14.74 5.52
C ALA A 72 -19.70 15.99 4.65
N GLY A 73 -19.97 15.92 3.33
CA GLY A 73 -19.87 17.04 2.38
C GLY A 73 -18.48 17.26 1.79
N TYR A 74 -17.53 16.34 2.02
CA TYR A 74 -16.20 16.40 1.41
C TYR A 74 -16.23 15.81 -0.01
N ARG A 75 -15.20 16.09 -0.78
CA ARG A 75 -14.94 15.49 -2.10
C ARG A 75 -13.63 14.69 -2.06
N PRO A 76 -13.65 13.47 -1.48
CA PRO A 76 -12.45 12.66 -1.39
C PRO A 76 -12.06 12.09 -2.76
N ALA A 77 -10.77 11.85 -2.94
CA ALA A 77 -10.24 11.08 -4.05
C ALA A 77 -9.49 9.86 -3.50
N ILE A 78 -9.66 8.71 -4.13
CA ILE A 78 -8.97 7.47 -3.76
C ILE A 78 -7.74 7.34 -4.65
N LEU A 79 -6.57 7.13 -4.03
CA LEU A 79 -5.34 6.82 -4.71
C LEU A 79 -4.96 5.37 -4.42
N MET A 80 -4.88 4.55 -5.44
CA MET A 80 -4.53 3.14 -5.34
C MET A 80 -3.27 2.85 -6.14
N ARG A 81 -2.60 1.75 -5.81
CA ARG A 81 -1.37 1.35 -6.50
C ARG A 81 -1.63 0.74 -7.88
N GLY A 82 -2.87 0.33 -8.17
CA GLY A 82 -3.23 -0.33 -9.42
C GLY A 82 -2.52 -1.68 -9.58
N TYR A 83 -2.58 -2.53 -8.57
CA TYR A 83 -1.93 -3.84 -8.65
C TYR A 83 -2.62 -4.71 -9.72
N GLY A 84 -1.83 -5.20 -10.68
CA GLY A 84 -2.36 -5.98 -11.80
C GLY A 84 -2.96 -5.16 -12.93
N ALA A 85 -2.88 -3.83 -12.89
CA ALA A 85 -3.31 -2.97 -13.99
C ALA A 85 -2.52 -3.24 -15.27
N ALA A 86 -3.20 -3.19 -16.40
CA ALA A 86 -2.58 -3.28 -17.73
C ALA A 86 -1.78 -2.01 -18.08
N VAL A 87 -2.13 -0.88 -17.48
CA VAL A 87 -1.52 0.43 -17.72
C VAL A 87 -0.42 0.71 -16.70
N ASN A 88 0.79 1.01 -17.18
CA ASN A 88 1.98 1.31 -16.35
C ASN A 88 2.19 2.80 -16.03
N ALA A 89 1.17 3.63 -16.16
CA ALA A 89 1.24 5.07 -15.92
C ALA A 89 0.15 5.49 -14.92
N PRO A 90 0.32 6.64 -14.23
CA PRO A 90 -0.75 7.18 -13.42
C PRO A 90 -2.01 7.39 -14.28
N LEU A 91 -3.11 6.77 -13.91
CA LEU A 91 -4.37 6.80 -14.63
C LEU A 91 -5.45 7.43 -13.75
N TRP A 92 -6.16 8.41 -14.31
CA TRP A 92 -7.38 8.89 -13.69
C TRP A 92 -8.53 7.99 -14.15
N VAL A 93 -9.09 7.23 -13.22
CA VAL A 93 -10.14 6.25 -13.54
C VAL A 93 -11.43 6.97 -13.86
N ASN A 94 -11.95 6.72 -15.07
CA ASN A 94 -13.28 7.12 -15.49
C ASN A 94 -14.16 5.87 -15.63
N PRO A 95 -15.19 5.68 -14.77
CA PRO A 95 -16.01 4.47 -14.78
C PRO A 95 -16.74 4.19 -16.12
N GLY A 96 -16.85 5.19 -17.00
CA GLY A 96 -17.47 5.04 -18.32
C GLY A 96 -16.52 4.55 -19.42
N GLU A 97 -15.22 4.62 -19.19
CA GLU A 97 -14.19 4.36 -20.22
C GLU A 97 -13.21 3.25 -19.83
N HIS A 98 -12.98 3.06 -18.52
CA HIS A 98 -11.98 2.12 -18.02
C HIS A 98 -12.64 0.91 -17.37
N THR A 99 -12.09 -0.26 -17.67
CA THR A 99 -12.50 -1.54 -17.06
C THR A 99 -11.67 -1.83 -15.81
N VAL A 100 -12.08 -2.82 -15.02
CA VAL A 100 -11.31 -3.31 -13.86
C VAL A 100 -9.95 -3.85 -14.28
N GLU A 101 -9.85 -4.43 -15.48
CA GLU A 101 -8.59 -4.96 -16.02
C GLU A 101 -7.59 -3.84 -16.35
N ASP A 102 -8.08 -2.67 -16.76
CA ASP A 102 -7.22 -1.50 -17.05
C ASP A 102 -6.67 -0.87 -15.80
N CYS A 103 -7.46 -0.82 -14.74
CA CYS A 103 -7.15 -0.08 -13.50
C CYS A 103 -6.44 -0.93 -12.46
N GLY A 104 -6.64 -2.25 -12.48
CA GLY A 104 -6.18 -3.15 -11.42
C GLY A 104 -6.94 -2.95 -10.10
N ASP A 105 -6.42 -3.58 -9.04
CA ASP A 105 -6.98 -3.50 -7.67
C ASP A 105 -6.26 -2.42 -6.82
#